data_70d927e073d1821c23053c11af671201
#
_entry.id   70d927e073d1821c23053c11af671201
#
_cell.length_a   1.000
_cell.length_b   1.000
_cell.length_c   1.000
_cell.angle_alpha   90.00
_cell.angle_beta   90.00
_cell.angle_gamma   90.00
#
_symmetry.space_group_name_H-M   'P 1'
#
loop_
_entity.id
_entity.type
_entity.pdbx_description
1 polymer ?
#
loop_
_entity_poly.entity_id
_entity_poly.type
_entity_poly.pdbx_seq_one_letter_code
_entity_poly.pdbx_strand_id
1 'polypeptide(L)'
;MVMTNVAAGSALRVDEVRKSFAVPDAPGTRLLVLDGISFSMAAGELVSLVGPSGCGKSTLLRLIAGLDLPDAGDLLVGEEEILGPSAERGLVFQDPNLFPWLTVRRNIEAGLVARGVLHEKRHEVDEFTRLVGLGAFGSAYPHHLSGGMSQRVALARALINHPKVLLLDEPLGALDAFTRMRMQDEVLRLWENRRTTMLLVTHDIDEAIYMSDRILVMTRAPGRIDRTIDIKLLRPRDRTSDSFLRLRSQILEHLHFAGKAADV
;
A
#
# COMPACT_ATOMS: atom_id res chain seq x y z
N MET A 1 15.44 23.28 16.93
CA MET A 1 14.83 22.06 16.37
C MET A 1 13.40 22.42 16.02
N VAL A 2 13.19 22.92 14.79
CA VAL A 2 11.89 23.36 14.31
C VAL A 2 11.16 22.09 13.84
N MET A 3 10.15 21.67 14.60
CA MET A 3 9.21 20.65 14.12
C MET A 3 8.44 21.26 12.95
N THR A 4 8.86 20.99 11.73
CA THR A 4 8.05 21.22 10.55
C THR A 4 6.78 20.41 10.71
N ASN A 5 5.66 21.10 10.68
CA ASN A 5 4.30 20.56 10.76
C ASN A 5 4.12 19.56 9.59
N VAL A 6 4.44 18.28 9.84
CA VAL A 6 4.28 17.21 8.87
C VAL A 6 2.80 16.95 8.77
N ALA A 7 2.22 17.10 7.59
CA ALA A 7 0.82 16.87 7.32
C ALA A 7 0.43 15.48 7.88
N ALA A 8 -0.44 15.46 8.88
CA ALA A 8 -1.05 14.24 9.38
C ALA A 8 -1.82 13.57 8.22
N GLY A 9 -1.94 12.25 8.25
CA GLY A 9 -2.76 11.50 7.29
C GLY A 9 -4.18 12.05 7.23
N SER A 10 -4.85 11.82 6.11
CA SER A 10 -6.28 12.13 5.95
C SER A 10 -7.10 10.85 6.03
N ALA A 11 -8.35 10.97 6.49
CA ALA A 11 -9.29 9.85 6.44
C ALA A 11 -9.53 9.42 4.98
N LEU A 12 -9.70 8.12 4.76
CA LEU A 12 -10.10 7.56 3.47
C LEU A 12 -11.50 6.95 3.62
N ARG A 13 -12.41 7.30 2.70
CA ARG A 13 -13.72 6.67 2.59
C ARG A 13 -13.92 6.05 1.20
N VAL A 14 -14.33 4.81 1.21
CA VAL A 14 -14.71 4.02 0.03
C VAL A 14 -16.17 3.63 0.26
N ASP A 15 -17.08 3.99 -0.64
CA ASP A 15 -18.51 3.84 -0.46
C ASP A 15 -19.16 3.24 -1.70
N GLU A 16 -19.73 2.02 -1.56
CA GLU A 16 -20.43 1.25 -2.59
C GLU A 16 -19.70 1.15 -3.96
N VAL A 17 -18.35 1.11 -3.91
CA VAL A 17 -17.51 1.14 -5.12
C VAL A 17 -17.69 -0.13 -5.94
N ARG A 18 -18.00 0.04 -7.24
CA ARG A 18 -18.08 -1.01 -8.26
C ARG A 18 -17.14 -0.74 -9.40
N LYS A 19 -16.56 -1.82 -9.95
CA LYS A 19 -15.68 -1.74 -11.11
C LYS A 19 -15.79 -2.97 -11.97
N SER A 20 -15.96 -2.75 -13.28
CA SER A 20 -15.97 -3.80 -14.30
C SER A 20 -15.01 -3.45 -15.43
N PHE A 21 -14.46 -4.46 -16.07
CA PHE A 21 -13.64 -4.30 -17.26
C PHE A 21 -14.26 -5.01 -18.45
N ALA A 22 -14.04 -4.47 -19.65
CA ALA A 22 -14.41 -5.16 -20.89
C ALA A 22 -13.58 -6.44 -21.05
N VAL A 23 -14.22 -7.52 -21.49
CA VAL A 23 -13.53 -8.77 -21.82
C VAL A 23 -13.03 -8.66 -23.26
N PRO A 24 -11.69 -8.76 -23.52
CA PRO A 24 -11.13 -8.50 -24.85
C PRO A 24 -11.73 -9.32 -25.98
N ASP A 25 -11.97 -10.61 -25.73
CA ASP A 25 -12.41 -11.58 -26.74
C ASP A 25 -13.95 -11.79 -26.73
N ALA A 26 -14.73 -10.98 -25.99
CA ALA A 26 -16.18 -11.08 -25.89
C ALA A 26 -16.83 -9.68 -25.93
N PRO A 27 -17.04 -9.11 -27.13
CA PRO A 27 -17.63 -7.79 -27.30
C PRO A 27 -18.99 -7.65 -26.58
N GLY A 28 -19.13 -6.60 -25.80
CA GLY A 28 -20.32 -6.35 -24.98
C GLY A 28 -20.34 -7.05 -23.62
N THR A 29 -19.39 -7.97 -23.36
CA THR A 29 -19.27 -8.64 -22.06
C THR A 29 -18.36 -7.83 -21.12
N ARG A 30 -18.81 -7.62 -19.87
CA ARG A 30 -18.02 -6.98 -18.83
C ARG A 30 -17.78 -7.95 -17.67
N LEU A 31 -16.56 -8.01 -17.22
CA LEU A 31 -16.16 -8.77 -16.00
C LEU A 31 -16.29 -7.84 -14.80
N LEU A 32 -17.21 -8.11 -13.90
CA LEU A 32 -17.33 -7.41 -12.62
C LEU A 32 -16.18 -7.85 -11.70
N VAL A 33 -15.33 -6.90 -11.35
CA VAL A 33 -14.13 -7.15 -10.52
C VAL A 33 -14.37 -6.73 -9.07
N LEU A 34 -15.00 -5.57 -8.85
CA LEU A 34 -15.39 -5.08 -7.52
C LEU A 34 -16.89 -4.87 -7.48
N ASP A 35 -17.52 -5.33 -6.38
CA ASP A 35 -18.97 -5.24 -6.23
C ASP A 35 -19.38 -4.72 -4.84
N GLY A 36 -19.66 -3.42 -4.77
CA GLY A 36 -20.15 -2.74 -3.58
C GLY A 36 -19.10 -2.73 -2.44
N ILE A 37 -17.86 -2.35 -2.75
CA ILE A 37 -16.80 -2.21 -1.74
C ILE A 37 -17.09 -0.98 -0.88
N SER A 38 -17.26 -1.20 0.44
CA SER A 38 -17.47 -0.11 1.40
C SER A 38 -16.60 -0.31 2.63
N PHE A 39 -15.77 0.68 2.96
CA PHE A 39 -15.02 0.79 4.21
C PHE A 39 -14.52 2.22 4.42
N SER A 40 -14.11 2.52 5.65
CA SER A 40 -13.45 3.78 5.98
C SER A 40 -12.16 3.53 6.74
N MET A 41 -11.22 4.45 6.63
CA MET A 41 -9.99 4.48 7.41
C MET A 41 -9.89 5.81 8.12
N ALA A 42 -9.56 5.80 9.40
CA ALA A 42 -9.28 7.01 10.14
C ALA A 42 -7.96 7.65 9.67
N ALA A 43 -7.81 8.96 9.86
CA ALA A 43 -6.55 9.64 9.61
C ALA A 43 -5.41 9.01 10.43
N GLY A 44 -4.33 8.62 9.75
CA GLY A 44 -3.19 7.97 10.38
C GLY A 44 -3.38 6.50 10.72
N GLU A 45 -4.46 5.86 10.30
CA GLU A 45 -4.67 4.41 10.46
C GLU A 45 -3.85 3.63 9.44
N LEU A 46 -3.30 2.47 9.85
CA LEU A 46 -2.69 1.49 8.98
C LEU A 46 -3.60 0.28 8.85
N VAL A 47 -4.16 0.07 7.67
CA VAL A 47 -5.07 -1.03 7.36
C VAL A 47 -4.44 -1.95 6.33
N SER A 48 -4.53 -3.27 6.55
CA SER A 48 -4.20 -4.26 5.53
C SER A 48 -5.42 -4.78 4.80
N LEU A 49 -5.28 -4.99 3.51
CA LEU A 49 -6.26 -5.64 2.65
C LEU A 49 -5.72 -6.99 2.22
N VAL A 50 -6.37 -8.07 2.65
CA VAL A 50 -5.97 -9.44 2.33
C VAL A 50 -7.07 -10.15 1.56
N GLY A 51 -6.71 -11.14 0.77
CA GLY A 51 -7.66 -11.92 -0.02
C GLY A 51 -6.97 -12.70 -1.12
N PRO A 52 -7.67 -13.62 -1.78
CA PRO A 52 -7.11 -14.47 -2.84
C PRO A 52 -6.61 -13.66 -4.02
N SER A 53 -5.72 -14.27 -4.83
CA SER A 53 -5.26 -13.65 -6.08
C SER A 53 -6.44 -13.41 -7.03
N GLY A 54 -6.42 -12.26 -7.72
CA GLY A 54 -7.46 -11.89 -8.68
C GLY A 54 -8.77 -11.36 -8.08
N CYS A 55 -8.87 -11.18 -6.74
CA CYS A 55 -10.09 -10.63 -6.13
C CYS A 55 -10.26 -9.11 -6.27
N GLY A 56 -9.33 -8.40 -6.93
CA GLY A 56 -9.48 -6.96 -7.21
C GLY A 56 -8.71 -6.02 -6.28
N LYS A 57 -7.81 -6.50 -5.40
CA LYS A 57 -7.03 -5.65 -4.46
C LYS A 57 -6.25 -4.53 -5.17
N SER A 58 -5.45 -4.89 -6.19
CA SER A 58 -4.69 -3.91 -6.98
C SER A 58 -5.61 -2.98 -7.78
N THR A 59 -6.78 -3.46 -8.24
CA THR A 59 -7.79 -2.62 -8.87
C THR A 59 -8.29 -1.57 -7.89
N LEU A 60 -8.64 -1.96 -6.67
CA LEU A 60 -9.08 -1.03 -5.63
C LEU A 60 -7.99 0.02 -5.31
N LEU A 61 -6.71 -0.40 -5.17
CA LEU A 61 -5.61 0.55 -4.96
C LEU A 61 -5.48 1.55 -6.12
N ARG A 62 -5.66 1.11 -7.37
CA ARG A 62 -5.61 2.00 -8.55
C ARG A 62 -6.74 3.03 -8.54
N LEU A 63 -7.95 2.62 -8.13
CA LEU A 63 -9.09 3.53 -7.97
C LEU A 63 -8.80 4.57 -6.88
N ILE A 64 -8.31 4.16 -5.71
CA ILE A 64 -7.97 5.07 -4.62
C ILE A 64 -6.80 6.00 -5.00
N ALA A 65 -5.83 5.52 -5.79
CA ALA A 65 -4.76 6.37 -6.33
C ALA A 65 -5.27 7.41 -7.35
N GLY A 66 -6.48 7.22 -7.90
CA GLY A 66 -7.05 8.04 -8.97
C GLY A 66 -6.48 7.71 -10.35
N LEU A 67 -5.86 6.53 -10.51
CA LEU A 67 -5.32 6.06 -11.80
C LEU A 67 -6.41 5.44 -12.69
N ASP A 68 -7.55 5.15 -12.10
CA ASP A 68 -8.76 4.67 -12.74
C ASP A 68 -9.96 5.22 -11.97
N LEU A 69 -11.15 5.23 -12.56
CA LEU A 69 -12.38 5.69 -11.92
C LEU A 69 -13.32 4.51 -11.69
N PRO A 70 -14.11 4.52 -10.59
CA PRO A 70 -15.14 3.51 -10.38
C PRO A 70 -16.27 3.63 -11.42
N ASP A 71 -16.98 2.53 -11.67
CA ASP A 71 -18.20 2.54 -12.50
C ASP A 71 -19.41 3.06 -11.68
N ALA A 72 -19.34 2.91 -10.34
CA ALA A 72 -20.33 3.43 -9.38
C ALA A 72 -19.70 3.51 -7.97
N GLY A 73 -20.31 4.30 -7.09
CA GLY A 73 -19.83 4.55 -5.73
C GLY A 73 -18.80 5.67 -5.68
N ASP A 74 -18.41 6.05 -4.46
CA ASP A 74 -17.58 7.22 -4.20
C ASP A 74 -16.29 6.86 -3.47
N LEU A 75 -15.23 7.61 -3.77
CA LEU A 75 -13.92 7.53 -3.13
C LEU A 75 -13.53 8.92 -2.64
N LEU A 76 -13.26 9.08 -1.35
CA LEU A 76 -12.91 10.38 -0.76
C LEU A 76 -11.65 10.28 0.11
N VAL A 77 -10.83 11.34 0.06
CA VAL A 77 -9.73 11.58 0.99
C VAL A 77 -10.02 12.86 1.77
N GLY A 78 -10.26 12.74 3.07
CA GLY A 78 -10.89 13.80 3.84
C GLY A 78 -12.31 14.06 3.33
N GLU A 79 -12.55 15.28 2.87
CA GLU A 79 -13.82 15.69 2.26
C GLU A 79 -13.75 15.78 0.72
N GLU A 80 -12.58 15.52 0.13
CA GLU A 80 -12.34 15.67 -1.30
C GLU A 80 -12.55 14.34 -2.04
N GLU A 81 -13.37 14.38 -3.09
CA GLU A 81 -13.58 13.23 -3.99
C GLU A 81 -12.35 12.97 -4.85
N ILE A 82 -12.06 11.69 -5.10
CA ILE A 82 -10.96 11.23 -5.94
C ILE A 82 -11.39 11.22 -7.41
N LEU A 83 -11.06 12.28 -8.13
CA LEU A 83 -11.35 12.43 -9.56
C LEU A 83 -10.14 12.18 -10.47
N GLY A 84 -8.96 11.93 -9.91
CA GLY A 84 -7.72 11.72 -10.65
C GLY A 84 -6.50 11.59 -9.76
N PRO A 85 -5.29 11.42 -10.32
CA PRO A 85 -4.05 11.30 -9.56
C PRO A 85 -3.72 12.57 -8.78
N SER A 86 -3.10 12.41 -7.59
CA SER A 86 -2.66 13.53 -6.75
C SER A 86 -1.34 13.20 -6.05
N ALA A 87 -0.50 14.20 -5.82
CA ALA A 87 0.73 14.05 -5.04
C ALA A 87 0.47 13.72 -3.56
N GLU A 88 -0.75 13.92 -3.08
CA GLU A 88 -1.16 13.58 -1.72
C GLU A 88 -1.45 12.09 -1.54
N ARG A 89 -1.51 11.33 -2.64
CA ARG A 89 -1.71 9.87 -2.65
C ARG A 89 -0.50 9.20 -3.27
N GLY A 90 0.35 8.61 -2.41
CA GLY A 90 1.49 7.81 -2.85
C GLY A 90 1.04 6.39 -3.19
N LEU A 91 1.58 5.82 -4.27
CA LEU A 91 1.35 4.42 -4.63
C LEU A 91 2.68 3.73 -4.88
N VAL A 92 2.88 2.60 -4.20
CA VAL A 92 3.96 1.65 -4.46
C VAL A 92 3.34 0.42 -5.10
N PHE A 93 3.70 0.15 -6.34
CA PHE A 93 3.24 -1.01 -7.10
C PHE A 93 3.97 -2.29 -6.68
N GLN A 94 3.38 -3.43 -6.95
CA GLN A 94 4.01 -4.74 -6.81
C GLN A 94 5.31 -4.80 -7.64
N ASP A 95 5.28 -4.37 -8.90
CA ASP A 95 6.47 -4.09 -9.69
C ASP A 95 7.03 -2.70 -9.32
N PRO A 96 8.33 -2.54 -9.01
CA PRO A 96 8.91 -1.27 -8.59
C PRO A 96 8.71 -0.11 -9.57
N ASN A 97 8.54 -0.41 -10.86
CA ASN A 97 8.31 0.57 -11.95
C ASN A 97 9.27 1.77 -11.84
N LEU A 98 10.57 1.49 -11.65
CA LEU A 98 11.58 2.53 -11.63
C LEU A 98 11.80 3.07 -13.04
N PHE A 99 12.11 4.35 -13.13
CA PHE A 99 12.55 4.95 -14.40
C PHE A 99 13.92 4.39 -14.78
N PRO A 100 14.06 3.54 -15.82
CA PRO A 100 15.29 2.81 -16.10
C PRO A 100 16.45 3.73 -16.53
N TRP A 101 16.15 4.92 -17.01
CA TRP A 101 17.14 5.96 -17.40
C TRP A 101 17.56 6.87 -16.25
N LEU A 102 16.99 6.73 -15.05
CA LEU A 102 17.34 7.48 -13.86
C LEU A 102 18.12 6.63 -12.87
N THR A 103 19.10 7.24 -12.19
CA THR A 103 19.79 6.59 -11.07
C THR A 103 18.84 6.38 -9.87
N VAL A 104 19.26 5.60 -8.86
CA VAL A 104 18.55 5.43 -7.59
C VAL A 104 18.16 6.79 -7.00
N ARG A 105 19.14 7.69 -6.85
CA ARG A 105 18.93 9.04 -6.31
C ARG A 105 17.89 9.81 -7.12
N ARG A 106 18.01 9.81 -8.47
CA ARG A 106 17.10 10.51 -9.36
C ARG A 106 15.71 9.89 -9.40
N ASN A 107 15.58 8.57 -9.21
CA ASN A 107 14.29 7.92 -9.04
C ASN A 107 13.59 8.41 -7.77
N ILE A 108 14.33 8.50 -6.64
CA ILE A 108 13.77 8.98 -5.37
C ILE A 108 13.34 10.45 -5.48
N GLU A 109 14.16 11.31 -6.07
CA GLU A 109 13.86 12.75 -6.19
C GLU A 109 12.79 13.11 -7.24
N ALA A 110 12.38 12.14 -8.10
CA ALA A 110 11.52 12.40 -9.25
C ALA A 110 10.21 13.12 -8.88
N GLY A 111 9.57 12.74 -7.76
CA GLY A 111 8.35 13.40 -7.30
C GLY A 111 8.58 14.85 -6.86
N LEU A 112 9.72 15.13 -6.22
CA LEU A 112 10.10 16.50 -5.82
C LEU A 112 10.40 17.37 -7.04
N VAL A 113 11.03 16.77 -8.07
CA VAL A 113 11.27 17.46 -9.37
C VAL A 113 9.96 17.82 -10.03
N ALA A 114 9.02 16.88 -10.13
CA ALA A 114 7.73 17.11 -10.76
C ALA A 114 6.91 18.21 -10.06
N ARG A 115 7.09 18.37 -8.74
CA ARG A 115 6.45 19.41 -7.92
C ARG A 115 7.21 20.74 -7.89
N GLY A 116 8.41 20.81 -8.47
CA GLY A 116 9.26 22.01 -8.46
C GLY A 116 9.90 22.34 -7.10
N VAL A 117 9.89 21.40 -6.14
CA VAL A 117 10.37 21.64 -4.75
C VAL A 117 11.71 20.96 -4.43
N LEU A 118 12.40 20.40 -5.43
CA LEU A 118 13.65 19.68 -5.21
C LEU A 118 14.72 20.55 -4.54
N HIS A 119 14.83 21.82 -4.91
CA HIS A 119 15.86 22.72 -4.36
C HIS A 119 15.73 22.85 -2.83
N GLU A 120 14.52 22.99 -2.34
CA GLU A 120 14.21 23.16 -0.91
C GLU A 120 14.37 21.85 -0.11
N LYS A 121 14.04 20.73 -0.75
CA LYS A 121 13.95 19.40 -0.11
C LYS A 121 15.07 18.43 -0.50
N ARG A 122 16.14 18.94 -1.11
CA ARG A 122 17.24 18.11 -1.60
C ARG A 122 17.91 17.25 -0.50
N HIS A 123 17.96 17.74 0.73
CA HIS A 123 18.51 17.02 1.88
C HIS A 123 17.69 15.77 2.21
N GLU A 124 16.37 15.79 1.96
CA GLU A 124 15.50 14.63 2.20
C GLU A 124 15.86 13.46 1.26
N VAL A 125 16.36 13.71 0.05
CA VAL A 125 16.76 12.66 -0.90
C VAL A 125 17.86 11.76 -0.30
N ASP A 126 18.85 12.36 0.36
CA ASP A 126 19.92 11.61 1.02
C ASP A 126 19.41 10.87 2.25
N GLU A 127 18.48 11.46 2.99
CA GLU A 127 17.83 10.83 4.14
C GLU A 127 17.05 9.59 3.71
N PHE A 128 16.16 9.72 2.73
CA PHE A 128 15.36 8.59 2.24
C PHE A 128 16.21 7.51 1.56
N THR A 129 17.29 7.89 0.85
CA THR A 129 18.23 6.92 0.25
C THR A 129 18.93 6.09 1.34
N ARG A 130 19.34 6.72 2.44
CA ARG A 130 19.94 6.02 3.61
C ARG A 130 18.93 5.18 4.37
N LEU A 131 17.71 5.69 4.57
CA LEU A 131 16.63 5.01 5.25
C LEU A 131 16.33 3.64 4.63
N VAL A 132 16.30 3.56 3.30
CA VAL A 132 16.10 2.28 2.60
C VAL A 132 17.39 1.46 2.44
N GLY A 133 18.49 1.87 3.09
CA GLY A 133 19.77 1.15 3.10
C GLY A 133 20.51 1.15 1.76
N LEU A 134 20.29 2.19 0.92
CA LEU A 134 20.88 2.30 -0.41
C LEU A 134 21.85 3.48 -0.58
N GLY A 135 22.37 4.01 0.53
CA GLY A 135 23.30 5.16 0.50
C GLY A 135 24.50 5.00 -0.44
N ALA A 136 25.10 3.80 -0.50
CA ALA A 136 26.21 3.50 -1.39
C ALA A 136 25.80 3.29 -2.88
N PHE A 137 24.50 3.15 -3.16
CA PHE A 137 23.96 2.84 -4.49
C PHE A 137 23.29 4.05 -5.16
N GLY A 138 23.42 5.26 -4.61
CA GLY A 138 22.73 6.45 -5.11
C GLY A 138 22.98 6.77 -6.59
N SER A 139 24.16 6.43 -7.14
CA SER A 139 24.53 6.60 -8.54
C SER A 139 24.22 5.40 -9.43
N ALA A 140 23.81 4.25 -8.86
CA ALA A 140 23.47 3.05 -9.62
C ALA A 140 22.16 3.24 -10.40
N TYR A 141 22.03 2.54 -11.54
CA TYR A 141 20.82 2.48 -12.33
C TYR A 141 19.97 1.25 -11.95
N PRO A 142 18.67 1.21 -12.25
CA PRO A 142 17.78 0.09 -11.91
C PRO A 142 18.28 -1.27 -12.35
N HIS A 143 18.90 -1.39 -13.51
CA HIS A 143 19.43 -2.65 -14.01
C HIS A 143 20.67 -3.18 -13.25
N HIS A 144 21.25 -2.39 -12.35
CA HIS A 144 22.31 -2.82 -11.43
C HIS A 144 21.76 -3.29 -10.06
N LEU A 145 20.44 -3.23 -9.86
CA LEU A 145 19.81 -3.51 -8.57
C LEU A 145 19.18 -4.90 -8.56
N SER A 146 19.17 -5.54 -7.39
CA SER A 146 18.28 -6.69 -7.17
C SER A 146 16.82 -6.23 -7.11
N GLY A 147 15.86 -7.16 -7.31
CA GLY A 147 14.43 -6.85 -7.21
C GLY A 147 14.06 -6.20 -5.86
N GLY A 148 14.62 -6.72 -4.77
CA GLY A 148 14.42 -6.14 -3.44
C GLY A 148 15.03 -4.75 -3.26
N MET A 149 16.18 -4.44 -3.90
CA MET A 149 16.74 -3.09 -3.91
C MET A 149 15.85 -2.15 -4.69
N SER A 150 15.34 -2.56 -5.85
CA SER A 150 14.41 -1.77 -6.67
C SER A 150 13.12 -1.44 -5.92
N GLN A 151 12.58 -2.42 -5.17
CA GLN A 151 11.39 -2.21 -4.35
C GLN A 151 11.62 -1.18 -3.24
N ARG A 152 12.78 -1.20 -2.60
CA ARG A 152 13.17 -0.20 -1.59
C ARG A 152 13.31 1.21 -2.20
N VAL A 153 13.80 1.34 -3.43
CA VAL A 153 13.83 2.63 -4.15
C VAL A 153 12.41 3.12 -4.44
N ALA A 154 11.50 2.23 -4.89
CA ALA A 154 10.11 2.59 -5.16
C ALA A 154 9.40 3.07 -3.88
N LEU A 155 9.64 2.43 -2.74
CA LEU A 155 9.12 2.84 -1.44
C LEU A 155 9.65 4.24 -1.05
N ALA A 156 10.96 4.49 -1.15
CA ALA A 156 11.55 5.80 -0.87
C ALA A 156 10.99 6.90 -1.79
N ARG A 157 10.79 6.59 -3.09
CA ARG A 157 10.20 7.50 -4.07
C ARG A 157 8.76 7.91 -3.72
N ALA A 158 7.98 6.99 -3.20
CA ALA A 158 6.61 7.29 -2.77
C ALA A 158 6.59 8.11 -1.47
N LEU A 159 7.41 7.74 -0.49
CA LEU A 159 7.45 8.34 0.84
C LEU A 159 8.00 9.76 0.86
N ILE A 160 8.97 10.10 -0.03
CA ILE A 160 9.62 11.43 -0.05
C ILE A 160 8.64 12.57 -0.36
N ASN A 161 7.52 12.25 -1.00
CA ASN A 161 6.47 13.23 -1.31
C ASN A 161 5.60 13.58 -0.10
N HIS A 162 5.78 12.90 1.04
CA HIS A 162 4.96 13.05 2.26
C HIS A 162 3.45 12.96 1.97
N PRO A 163 3.00 11.85 1.37
CA PRO A 163 1.60 11.71 0.99
C PRO A 163 0.71 11.67 2.26
N LYS A 164 -0.53 12.16 2.14
CA LYS A 164 -1.57 12.01 3.18
C LYS A 164 -2.09 10.57 3.26
N VAL A 165 -2.15 9.89 2.11
CA VAL A 165 -2.51 8.48 1.97
C VAL A 165 -1.42 7.75 1.21
N LEU A 166 -0.90 6.66 1.76
CA LEU A 166 0.07 5.78 1.13
C LEU A 166 -0.56 4.41 0.84
N LEU A 167 -0.51 4.04 -0.42
CA LEU A 167 -1.04 2.79 -0.96
C LEU A 167 0.13 1.87 -1.29
N LEU A 168 0.11 0.67 -0.75
CA LEU A 168 1.20 -0.30 -0.86
C LEU A 168 0.67 -1.61 -1.45
N ASP A 169 1.05 -1.93 -2.68
CA ASP A 169 0.66 -3.17 -3.36
C ASP A 169 1.80 -4.19 -3.26
N GLU A 170 1.71 -5.12 -2.32
CA GLU A 170 2.73 -6.15 -2.02
C GLU A 170 4.16 -5.60 -1.95
N PRO A 171 4.41 -4.50 -1.19
CA PRO A 171 5.64 -3.69 -1.30
C PRO A 171 6.90 -4.43 -0.87
N LEU A 172 6.77 -5.53 -0.15
CA LEU A 172 7.88 -6.28 0.43
C LEU A 172 7.98 -7.72 -0.09
N GLY A 173 7.14 -8.09 -1.07
CA GLY A 173 7.06 -9.45 -1.60
C GLY A 173 8.36 -9.96 -2.23
N ALA A 174 9.14 -9.09 -2.87
CA ALA A 174 10.41 -9.43 -3.53
C ALA A 174 11.62 -9.48 -2.57
N LEU A 175 11.43 -9.26 -1.26
CA LEU A 175 12.50 -9.22 -0.26
C LEU A 175 12.71 -10.60 0.39
N ASP A 176 13.98 -10.92 0.72
CA ASP A 176 14.28 -12.02 1.61
C ASP A 176 13.69 -11.77 3.03
N ALA A 177 13.56 -12.81 3.83
CA ALA A 177 12.88 -12.75 5.12
C ALA A 177 13.50 -11.71 6.09
N PHE A 178 14.83 -11.64 6.19
CA PHE A 178 15.49 -10.71 7.12
C PHE A 178 15.35 -9.26 6.67
N THR A 179 15.56 -9.01 5.37
CA THR A 179 15.38 -7.67 4.78
C THR A 179 13.93 -7.23 4.89
N ARG A 180 12.96 -8.14 4.67
CA ARG A 180 11.53 -7.86 4.84
C ARG A 180 11.20 -7.41 6.26
N MET A 181 11.64 -8.16 7.29
CA MET A 181 11.40 -7.80 8.68
C MET A 181 11.98 -6.42 9.02
N ARG A 182 13.21 -6.12 8.59
CA ARG A 182 13.81 -4.80 8.78
C ARG A 182 13.03 -3.69 8.10
N MET A 183 12.55 -3.93 6.86
CA MET A 183 11.78 -2.93 6.14
C MET A 183 10.39 -2.71 6.77
N GLN A 184 9.76 -3.75 7.30
CA GLN A 184 8.52 -3.60 8.08
C GLN A 184 8.72 -2.69 9.28
N ASP A 185 9.82 -2.88 10.03
CA ASP A 185 10.16 -2.02 11.17
C ASP A 185 10.41 -0.57 10.74
N GLU A 186 11.15 -0.35 9.64
CA GLU A 186 11.41 1.00 9.13
C GLU A 186 10.13 1.70 8.64
N VAL A 187 9.25 0.98 7.94
CA VAL A 187 7.95 1.51 7.52
C VAL A 187 7.08 1.86 8.74
N LEU A 188 7.05 0.99 9.76
CA LEU A 188 6.32 1.27 11.00
C LEU A 188 6.87 2.49 11.75
N ARG A 189 8.19 2.63 11.88
CA ARG A 189 8.81 3.82 12.49
C ARG A 189 8.42 5.10 11.76
N LEU A 190 8.43 5.08 10.42
CA LEU A 190 7.99 6.22 9.61
C LEU A 190 6.52 6.53 9.84
N TRP A 191 5.68 5.49 9.86
CA TRP A 191 4.27 5.62 10.11
C TRP A 191 3.97 6.20 11.52
N GLU A 192 4.65 5.70 12.55
CA GLU A 192 4.52 6.20 13.92
C GLU A 192 4.88 7.68 14.06
N ASN A 193 5.92 8.11 13.34
CA ASN A 193 6.39 9.49 13.37
C ASN A 193 5.50 10.46 12.58
N ARG A 194 4.91 10.00 11.47
CA ARG A 194 4.19 10.87 10.51
C ARG A 194 2.69 10.68 10.53
N ARG A 195 2.22 9.56 11.02
CA ARG A 195 0.80 9.19 11.03
C ARG A 195 0.14 9.34 9.67
N THR A 196 0.85 8.96 8.60
CA THR A 196 0.29 8.84 7.26
C THR A 196 -0.76 7.73 7.24
N THR A 197 -1.92 7.95 6.64
CA THR A 197 -2.91 6.89 6.44
C THR A 197 -2.36 5.89 5.44
N MET A 198 -2.29 4.59 5.81
CA MET A 198 -1.66 3.58 4.96
C MET A 198 -2.61 2.41 4.68
N LEU A 199 -2.79 2.09 3.40
CA LEU A 199 -3.47 0.87 2.96
C LEU A 199 -2.45 -0.09 2.35
N LEU A 200 -2.25 -1.22 3.01
CA LEU A 200 -1.29 -2.27 2.62
C LEU A 200 -2.04 -3.44 2.01
N VAL A 201 -1.81 -3.73 0.75
CA VAL A 201 -2.22 -5.01 0.15
C VAL A 201 -1.10 -6.01 0.34
N THR A 202 -1.44 -7.16 0.90
CA THR A 202 -0.50 -8.27 1.08
C THR A 202 -1.24 -9.61 1.07
N HIS A 203 -0.54 -10.66 0.67
CA HIS A 203 -0.98 -12.05 0.85
C HIS A 203 -0.33 -12.70 2.08
N ASP A 204 0.61 -12.01 2.74
CA ASP A 204 1.29 -12.48 3.95
C ASP A 204 0.51 -12.05 5.19
N ILE A 205 -0.11 -13.03 5.86
CA ILE A 205 -0.94 -12.78 7.05
C ILE A 205 -0.09 -12.32 8.23
N ASP A 206 1.15 -12.81 8.35
CA ASP A 206 2.06 -12.38 9.41
C ASP A 206 2.45 -10.91 9.24
N GLU A 207 2.65 -10.46 7.99
CA GLU A 207 2.85 -9.05 7.67
C GLU A 207 1.63 -8.21 8.03
N ALA A 208 0.43 -8.65 7.61
CA ALA A 208 -0.81 -7.94 7.91
C ALA A 208 -1.04 -7.79 9.41
N ILE A 209 -0.86 -8.87 10.20
CA ILE A 209 -0.98 -8.82 11.65
C ILE A 209 0.12 -7.93 12.26
N TYR A 210 1.35 -8.04 11.79
CA TYR A 210 2.47 -7.29 12.37
C TYR A 210 2.33 -5.79 12.19
N MET A 211 1.91 -5.35 11.01
CA MET A 211 1.92 -3.94 10.64
C MET A 211 0.62 -3.19 10.97
N SER A 212 -0.55 -3.81 10.78
CA SER A 212 -1.81 -3.06 10.68
C SER A 212 -2.54 -2.88 12.02
N ASP A 213 -3.38 -1.85 12.10
CA ASP A 213 -4.35 -1.68 13.18
C ASP A 213 -5.58 -2.55 12.93
N ARG A 214 -5.89 -2.79 11.64
CA ARG A 214 -7.07 -3.52 11.20
C ARG A 214 -6.79 -4.24 9.88
N ILE A 215 -7.43 -5.40 9.68
CA ILE A 215 -7.35 -6.19 8.46
C ILE A 215 -8.73 -6.27 7.83
N LEU A 216 -8.81 -5.93 6.53
CA LEU A 216 -9.97 -6.15 5.68
C LEU A 216 -9.75 -7.43 4.87
N VAL A 217 -10.70 -8.35 4.93
CA VAL A 217 -10.66 -9.61 4.19
C VAL A 217 -11.57 -9.49 2.97
N MET A 218 -11.03 -9.71 1.78
CA MET A 218 -11.81 -9.72 0.53
C MET A 218 -12.19 -11.14 0.10
N THR A 219 -13.40 -11.28 -0.47
CA THR A 219 -13.84 -12.49 -1.17
C THR A 219 -13.13 -12.67 -2.52
N ARG A 220 -13.33 -13.85 -3.15
CA ARG A 220 -12.99 -14.05 -4.58
C ARG A 220 -13.84 -13.14 -5.48
N ALA A 221 -13.42 -12.98 -6.74
CA ALA A 221 -14.13 -12.16 -7.73
C ALA A 221 -15.59 -12.58 -7.93
N PRO A 222 -16.54 -11.63 -7.96
CA PRO A 222 -16.32 -10.21 -7.72
C PRO A 222 -15.93 -9.93 -6.26
N GLY A 223 -14.89 -9.10 -6.10
CA GLY A 223 -14.36 -8.77 -4.77
C GLY A 223 -15.39 -7.98 -3.96
N ARG A 224 -15.58 -8.40 -2.71
CA ARG A 224 -16.37 -7.71 -1.67
C ARG A 224 -15.58 -7.74 -0.37
N ILE A 225 -15.84 -6.83 0.54
CA ILE A 225 -15.33 -6.94 1.91
C ILE A 225 -16.19 -7.95 2.66
N ASP A 226 -15.60 -9.10 2.98
CA ASP A 226 -16.27 -10.16 3.74
C ASP A 226 -16.24 -9.86 5.24
N ARG A 227 -15.08 -9.42 5.72
CA ARG A 227 -14.86 -9.24 7.15
C ARG A 227 -13.84 -8.15 7.44
N THR A 228 -14.02 -7.51 8.59
CA THR A 228 -13.06 -6.58 9.20
C THR A 228 -12.59 -7.17 10.53
N ILE A 229 -11.26 -7.18 10.75
CA ILE A 229 -10.62 -7.76 11.94
C ILE A 229 -9.74 -6.70 12.59
N ASP A 230 -10.09 -6.25 13.78
CA ASP A 230 -9.27 -5.30 14.56
C ASP A 230 -8.10 -6.03 15.23
N ILE A 231 -6.91 -5.46 15.11
CA ILE A 231 -5.70 -6.00 15.73
C ILE A 231 -5.45 -5.32 17.07
N LYS A 232 -5.88 -5.96 18.15
CA LYS A 232 -5.76 -5.43 19.53
C LYS A 232 -4.38 -5.68 20.17
N LEU A 233 -3.40 -6.18 19.40
CA LEU A 233 -2.04 -6.42 19.88
C LEU A 233 -1.27 -5.10 19.96
N LEU A 234 -0.65 -4.84 21.12
CA LEU A 234 0.21 -3.67 21.30
C LEU A 234 1.48 -3.76 20.45
N ARG A 235 1.99 -2.64 19.97
CA ARG A 235 3.29 -2.53 19.29
C ARG A 235 4.42 -2.26 20.31
N PRO A 236 5.63 -2.77 20.11
CA PRO A 236 6.04 -3.70 19.05
C PRO A 236 5.44 -5.09 19.25
N ARG A 237 4.95 -5.70 18.17
CA ARG A 237 4.31 -7.01 18.21
C ARG A 237 5.33 -8.14 18.15
N ASP A 238 5.18 -9.12 19.02
CA ASP A 238 5.99 -10.34 18.99
C ASP A 238 5.31 -11.43 18.16
N ARG A 239 5.93 -11.77 17.00
CA ARG A 239 5.44 -12.78 16.06
C ARG A 239 5.38 -14.19 16.65
N THR A 240 6.12 -14.44 17.76
CA THR A 240 6.18 -15.74 18.43
C THR A 240 5.21 -15.86 19.60
N SER A 241 4.52 -14.77 19.98
CA SER A 241 3.57 -14.77 21.08
C SER A 241 2.33 -15.61 20.76
N ASP A 242 1.79 -16.28 21.78
CA ASP A 242 0.55 -17.07 21.65
C ASP A 242 -0.63 -16.27 21.10
N SER A 243 -0.72 -14.99 21.45
CA SER A 243 -1.78 -14.10 20.98
C SER A 243 -1.65 -13.81 19.49
N PHE A 244 -0.42 -13.63 18.98
CA PHE A 244 -0.15 -13.47 17.55
C PHE A 244 -0.50 -14.74 16.77
N LEU A 245 -0.05 -15.90 17.25
CA LEU A 245 -0.27 -17.20 16.61
C LEU A 245 -1.76 -17.57 16.58
N ARG A 246 -2.50 -17.29 17.66
CA ARG A 246 -3.97 -17.50 17.69
C ARG A 246 -4.68 -16.63 16.67
N LEU A 247 -4.34 -15.34 16.60
CA LEU A 247 -4.93 -14.41 15.63
C LEU A 247 -4.62 -14.85 14.19
N ARG A 248 -3.38 -15.26 13.93
CA ARG A 248 -2.97 -15.82 12.64
C ARG A 248 -3.82 -17.02 12.23
N SER A 249 -4.01 -17.99 13.14
CA SER A 249 -4.84 -19.18 12.88
C SER A 249 -6.29 -18.80 12.57
N GLN A 250 -6.88 -17.88 13.34
CA GLN A 250 -8.23 -17.38 13.08
C GLN A 250 -8.39 -16.76 11.70
N ILE A 251 -7.43 -15.92 11.28
CA ILE A 251 -7.48 -15.28 9.95
C ILE A 251 -7.34 -16.32 8.84
N LEU A 252 -6.43 -17.29 9.00
CA LEU A 252 -6.24 -18.37 8.02
C LEU A 252 -7.48 -19.23 7.87
N GLU A 253 -8.16 -19.58 8.98
CA GLU A 253 -9.43 -20.31 8.95
C GLU A 253 -10.48 -19.54 8.15
N HIS A 254 -10.63 -18.22 8.39
CA HIS A 254 -11.59 -17.41 7.64
C HIS A 254 -11.28 -17.35 6.15
N LEU A 255 -10.00 -17.21 5.76
CA LEU A 255 -9.59 -17.22 4.35
C LEU A 255 -9.87 -18.58 3.68
N HIS A 256 -9.71 -19.69 4.39
CA HIS A 256 -10.04 -21.03 3.89
C HIS A 256 -11.54 -21.24 3.71
N PHE A 257 -12.37 -20.73 4.61
CA PHE A 257 -13.83 -20.81 4.47
C PHE A 257 -14.34 -19.92 3.34
N ALA A 258 -13.83 -18.71 3.20
CA ALA A 258 -14.17 -17.83 2.08
C ALA A 258 -13.77 -18.44 0.71
N GLY A 259 -12.77 -19.34 0.68
CA GLY A 259 -12.35 -20.09 -0.51
C GLY A 259 -13.28 -21.26 -0.89
N LYS A 260 -13.93 -21.88 0.07
CA LYS A 260 -14.78 -23.08 -0.16
C LYS A 260 -16.24 -22.76 -0.50
N ALA A 261 -16.74 -21.58 -0.14
CA ALA A 261 -18.12 -21.18 -0.43
C ALA A 261 -18.39 -20.85 -1.91
N ALA A 262 -17.35 -20.84 -2.77
CA ALA A 262 -17.45 -20.54 -4.18
C ALA A 262 -17.40 -21.78 -5.10
N ASP A 263 -17.23 -22.99 -4.53
CA ASP A 263 -17.18 -24.25 -5.27
C ASP A 263 -18.49 -25.07 -5.18
N VAL A 264 -19.64 -24.43 -4.81
CA VAL A 264 -20.98 -25.07 -4.78
C VAL A 264 -21.92 -24.36 -5.75
#